data_558d6546b02d44f1e65c80dc17a5b07e
#
_entry.id   558d6546b02d44f1e65c80dc17a5b07e
#
_cell.length_a   1.000
_cell.length_b   1.000
_cell.length_c   1.000
_cell.angle_alpha   90.00
_cell.angle_beta   90.00
_cell.angle_gamma   90.00
#
_symmetry.space_group_name_H-M   'P 1'
#
loop_
_entity.id
_entity.type
_entity.pdbx_description
1 polymer ?
#
loop_
_entity_poly.entity_id
_entity_poly.type
_entity_poly.pdbx_seq_one_letter_code
_entity_poly.pdbx_strand_id
1 'polypeptide(L)'
;MKRKLLVLALSLVTIPALAQNTPVGLWRGFDEKTGEPKVEVRIAEAGGVLNGKVEKRLSPGVKPDDICTECTDDRKDKPRLGLEIIRGAKKSPDAEVWEGGKILDPENGKSYSLKMTPIEGGKKMEVRGSIGPFGRTQTWVRVQ
;
A
#
# COMPACT_ATOMS: atom_id res chain seq x y z
N MET A 1 47.83 21.00 41.54
CA MET A 1 47.43 20.74 40.12
C MET A 1 45.94 20.42 40.08
N LYS A 2 45.13 21.34 39.60
CA LYS A 2 43.69 21.12 39.50
C LYS A 2 43.37 20.54 38.09
N ARG A 3 43.02 19.25 38.00
CA ARG A 3 42.52 18.63 36.77
C ARG A 3 41.07 19.04 36.59
N LYS A 4 40.79 19.85 35.58
CA LYS A 4 39.45 20.18 35.15
C LYS A 4 38.96 19.01 34.30
N LEU A 5 37.99 18.23 34.84
CA LEU A 5 37.22 17.26 34.02
C LEU A 5 36.27 18.04 33.14
N LEU A 6 36.49 17.94 31.84
CA LEU A 6 35.57 18.45 30.83
C LEU A 6 34.49 17.36 30.62
N VAL A 7 33.30 17.57 31.16
CA VAL A 7 32.16 16.70 30.92
C VAL A 7 31.55 17.10 29.56
N LEU A 8 31.82 16.27 28.55
CA LEU A 8 31.22 16.44 27.23
C LEU A 8 29.79 15.93 27.31
N ALA A 9 28.83 16.84 27.41
CA ALA A 9 27.41 16.48 27.34
C ALA A 9 27.05 16.11 25.89
N LEU A 10 26.87 14.82 25.62
CA LEU A 10 26.40 14.30 24.36
C LEU A 10 24.90 14.54 24.29
N SER A 11 24.49 15.63 23.64
CA SER A 11 23.05 15.88 23.36
C SER A 11 22.54 14.87 22.29
N LEU A 12 21.75 13.91 22.71
CA LEU A 12 20.99 13.08 21.77
C LEU A 12 19.95 13.98 21.08
N VAL A 13 20.20 14.31 19.84
CA VAL A 13 19.21 14.93 18.96
C VAL A 13 18.24 13.83 18.54
N THR A 14 17.09 13.74 19.19
CA THR A 14 15.98 12.91 18.73
C THR A 14 15.37 13.60 17.51
N ILE A 15 15.68 13.09 16.30
CA ILE A 15 15.02 13.50 15.07
C ILE A 15 13.62 12.90 15.11
N PRO A 16 12.53 13.72 15.11
CA PRO A 16 11.20 13.15 14.98
C PRO A 16 11.12 12.42 13.65
N ALA A 17 10.75 11.16 13.69
CA ALA A 17 10.42 10.40 12.48
C ALA A 17 9.18 11.05 11.86
N LEU A 18 9.38 11.86 10.82
CA LEU A 18 8.28 12.41 10.04
C LEU A 18 7.54 11.24 9.40
N ALA A 19 6.28 11.06 9.76
CA ALA A 19 5.40 10.09 9.13
C ALA A 19 5.39 10.38 7.62
N GLN A 20 5.78 9.38 6.80
CA GLN A 20 5.88 9.55 5.36
C GLN A 20 4.47 9.63 4.77
N ASN A 21 4.12 10.79 4.24
CA ASN A 21 2.86 11.00 3.53
C ASN A 21 2.95 10.49 2.09
N THR A 22 3.20 9.20 1.94
CA THR A 22 3.38 8.51 0.65
C THR A 22 2.71 7.14 0.70
N PRO A 23 2.21 6.61 -0.44
CA PRO A 23 1.72 5.24 -0.51
C PRO A 23 2.81 4.17 -0.43
N VAL A 24 4.09 4.52 -0.53
CA VAL A 24 5.18 3.55 -0.40
C VAL A 24 5.16 2.92 0.99
N GLY A 25 5.24 1.60 1.06
CA GLY A 25 5.26 0.84 2.31
C GLY A 25 4.38 -0.40 2.30
N LEU A 26 4.13 -0.95 3.48
CA LEU A 26 3.26 -2.11 3.68
C LEU A 26 1.92 -1.67 4.26
N TRP A 27 0.85 -2.09 3.60
CA TRP A 27 -0.51 -1.70 3.91
C TRP A 27 -1.41 -2.89 4.14
N ARG A 28 -2.32 -2.78 5.10
CA ARG A 28 -3.34 -3.79 5.37
C ARG A 28 -4.69 -3.32 4.86
N GLY A 29 -5.28 -4.13 4.00
CA GLY A 29 -6.65 -3.98 3.53
C GLY A 29 -7.59 -4.92 4.28
N PHE A 30 -8.87 -4.57 4.29
CA PHE A 30 -9.92 -5.24 5.06
C PHE A 30 -11.04 -5.72 4.15
N ASP A 31 -11.74 -6.75 4.59
CA ASP A 31 -12.98 -7.19 3.95
C ASP A 31 -14.08 -6.18 4.26
N GLU A 32 -14.75 -5.70 3.22
CA GLU A 32 -15.79 -4.65 3.36
C GLU A 32 -17.05 -5.13 4.09
N LYS A 33 -17.32 -6.44 4.03
CA LYS A 33 -18.52 -7.03 4.65
C LYS A 33 -18.31 -7.36 6.11
N THR A 34 -17.13 -7.87 6.44
CA THR A 34 -16.84 -8.37 7.80
C THR A 34 -15.98 -7.41 8.62
N GLY A 35 -15.23 -6.50 7.98
CA GLY A 35 -14.25 -5.63 8.64
C GLY A 35 -12.97 -6.35 9.05
N GLU A 36 -12.83 -7.64 8.74
CA GLU A 36 -11.65 -8.43 9.09
C GLU A 36 -10.48 -8.14 8.17
N PRO A 37 -9.23 -8.26 8.68
CA PRO A 37 -8.04 -8.15 7.84
C PRO A 37 -8.09 -9.14 6.68
N LYS A 38 -7.86 -8.66 5.45
CA LYS A 38 -7.96 -9.46 4.23
C LYS A 38 -6.61 -9.70 3.57
N VAL A 39 -5.79 -8.68 3.49
CA VAL A 39 -4.57 -8.71 2.68
C VAL A 39 -3.54 -7.69 3.20
N GLU A 40 -2.27 -8.00 3.04
CA GLU A 40 -1.19 -7.02 3.14
C GLU A 40 -0.55 -6.83 1.77
N VAL A 41 -0.40 -5.57 1.37
CA VAL A 41 0.11 -5.15 0.06
C VAL A 41 1.36 -4.30 0.26
N ARG A 42 2.46 -4.71 -0.36
CA ARG A 42 3.69 -3.94 -0.42
C ARG A 42 3.67 -3.04 -1.64
N ILE A 43 3.73 -1.74 -1.42
CA ILE A 43 3.82 -0.73 -2.48
C ILE A 43 5.25 -0.21 -2.53
N ALA A 44 5.85 -0.25 -3.72
CA ALA A 44 7.20 0.23 -4.00
C ALA A 44 7.20 1.20 -5.18
N GLU A 45 8.21 2.07 -5.20
CA GLU A 45 8.42 3.05 -6.26
C GLU A 45 9.64 2.68 -7.09
N ALA A 46 9.50 2.81 -8.41
CA ALA A 46 10.59 2.71 -9.36
C ALA A 46 10.39 3.76 -10.47
N GLY A 47 11.33 4.70 -10.60
CA GLY A 47 11.27 5.75 -11.62
C GLY A 47 10.02 6.64 -11.54
N GLY A 48 9.55 6.96 -10.35
CA GLY A 48 8.36 7.78 -10.13
C GLY A 48 7.03 7.04 -10.28
N VAL A 49 7.06 5.73 -10.51
CA VAL A 49 5.88 4.88 -10.71
C VAL A 49 5.71 3.93 -9.53
N LEU A 50 4.51 3.87 -8.98
CA LEU A 50 4.17 2.96 -7.90
C LEU A 50 3.53 1.67 -8.42
N ASN A 51 4.03 0.54 -7.93
CA ASN A 51 3.44 -0.77 -8.12
C ASN A 51 3.27 -1.45 -6.75
N GLY A 52 2.28 -2.33 -6.65
CA GLY A 52 1.97 -3.01 -5.39
C GLY A 52 1.74 -4.51 -5.56
N LYS A 53 2.33 -5.29 -4.65
CA LYS A 53 2.24 -6.76 -4.64
C LYS A 53 1.62 -7.26 -3.35
N VAL A 54 0.84 -8.33 -3.46
CA VAL A 54 0.32 -9.05 -2.30
C VAL A 54 1.47 -9.70 -1.54
N GLU A 55 1.69 -9.29 -0.29
CA GLU A 55 2.74 -9.84 0.57
C GLU A 55 2.20 -10.90 1.53
N LYS A 56 0.96 -10.70 2.01
CA LYS A 56 0.23 -11.69 2.83
C LYS A 56 -1.24 -11.75 2.47
N ARG A 57 -1.80 -12.92 2.60
CA ARG A 57 -3.24 -13.17 2.50
C ARG A 57 -3.75 -13.59 3.87
N LEU A 58 -4.72 -12.84 4.40
CA LEU A 58 -5.15 -12.94 5.80
C LEU A 58 -6.57 -13.45 5.96
N SER A 59 -7.36 -13.54 4.88
CA SER A 59 -8.72 -14.04 4.94
C SER A 59 -8.77 -15.51 5.39
N PRO A 60 -9.78 -15.92 6.16
CA PRO A 60 -9.98 -17.31 6.50
C PRO A 60 -10.09 -18.20 5.26
N GLY A 61 -9.55 -19.41 5.31
CA GLY A 61 -9.67 -20.41 4.24
C GLY A 61 -8.78 -20.18 3.02
N VAL A 62 -7.92 -19.15 3.00
CA VAL A 62 -6.93 -18.97 1.92
C VAL A 62 -5.89 -20.08 1.97
N LYS A 63 -5.51 -20.58 0.78
CA LYS A 63 -4.48 -21.60 0.63
C LYS A 63 -3.21 -20.98 0.04
N PRO A 64 -2.02 -21.45 0.45
CA PRO A 64 -0.74 -20.90 -0.06
C PRO A 64 -0.58 -21.01 -1.57
N ASP A 65 -1.20 -22.02 -2.18
CA ASP A 65 -1.13 -22.33 -3.60
C ASP A 65 -2.31 -21.78 -4.43
N ASP A 66 -3.15 -20.94 -3.84
CA ASP A 66 -4.22 -20.26 -4.58
C ASP A 66 -3.66 -19.42 -5.73
N ILE A 67 -4.27 -19.55 -6.89
CA ILE A 67 -3.91 -18.85 -8.12
C ILE A 67 -5.03 -17.90 -8.57
N CYS A 68 -4.70 -16.94 -9.43
CA CYS A 68 -5.68 -16.00 -9.98
C CYS A 68 -6.39 -16.62 -11.20
N THR A 69 -7.40 -17.43 -10.95
CA THR A 69 -8.19 -18.07 -12.01
C THR A 69 -9.04 -17.10 -12.81
N GLU A 70 -9.47 -15.99 -12.18
CA GLU A 70 -10.31 -14.97 -12.81
C GLU A 70 -9.52 -13.89 -13.58
N CYS A 71 -8.19 -13.84 -13.40
CA CYS A 71 -7.35 -12.92 -14.16
C CYS A 71 -7.39 -13.21 -15.65
N THR A 72 -7.32 -12.17 -16.50
CA THR A 72 -7.41 -12.28 -17.95
C THR A 72 -6.17 -11.81 -18.70
N ASP A 73 -5.22 -11.21 -18.00
CA ASP A 73 -3.95 -10.70 -18.55
C ASP A 73 -2.77 -11.65 -18.22
N ASP A 74 -1.56 -11.11 -18.20
CA ASP A 74 -0.33 -11.84 -17.84
C ASP A 74 -0.35 -12.46 -16.44
N ARG A 75 -1.32 -12.09 -15.59
CA ARG A 75 -1.51 -12.62 -14.24
C ARG A 75 -2.44 -13.83 -14.18
N LYS A 76 -2.99 -14.25 -15.31
CA LYS A 76 -3.84 -15.46 -15.41
C LYS A 76 -3.10 -16.66 -14.83
N ASP A 77 -3.76 -17.35 -13.88
CA ASP A 77 -3.26 -18.52 -13.18
C ASP A 77 -1.94 -18.34 -12.44
N LYS A 78 -1.52 -17.10 -12.19
CA LYS A 78 -0.37 -16.80 -11.35
C LYS A 78 -0.74 -16.94 -9.87
N PRO A 79 0.22 -17.28 -8.99
CA PRO A 79 -0.02 -17.32 -7.55
C PRO A 79 -0.62 -16.01 -7.04
N ARG A 80 -1.63 -16.09 -6.20
CA ARG A 80 -2.19 -14.90 -5.54
C ARG A 80 -1.23 -14.29 -4.53
N LEU A 81 -0.41 -15.11 -3.87
CA LEU A 81 0.70 -14.62 -3.07
C LEU A 81 1.80 -14.08 -3.99
N GLY A 82 2.22 -12.85 -3.78
CA GLY A 82 3.17 -12.15 -4.64
C GLY A 82 2.56 -11.52 -5.89
N LEU A 83 1.25 -11.65 -6.10
CA LEU A 83 0.57 -11.09 -7.26
C LEU A 83 0.64 -9.56 -7.26
N GLU A 84 1.05 -8.98 -8.39
CA GLU A 84 1.04 -7.54 -8.59
C GLU A 84 -0.39 -7.07 -8.86
N ILE A 85 -0.98 -6.39 -7.88
CA ILE A 85 -2.37 -5.90 -7.97
C ILE A 85 -2.47 -4.41 -8.22
N ILE A 86 -1.40 -3.65 -7.99
CA ILE A 86 -1.33 -2.21 -8.29
C ILE A 86 -0.26 -1.99 -9.34
N ARG A 87 -0.61 -1.28 -10.42
CA ARG A 87 0.31 -0.96 -11.53
C ARG A 87 0.16 0.48 -11.97
N GLY A 88 1.28 1.19 -12.10
CA GLY A 88 1.39 2.42 -12.83
C GLY A 88 0.85 3.67 -12.15
N ALA A 89 0.69 3.67 -10.84
CA ALA A 89 0.25 4.88 -10.13
C ALA A 89 1.37 5.93 -10.06
N LYS A 90 1.02 7.18 -10.30
CA LYS A 90 1.94 8.33 -10.27
C LYS A 90 1.39 9.44 -9.40
N LYS A 91 2.28 10.19 -8.75
CA LYS A 91 1.88 11.35 -7.98
C LYS A 91 1.28 12.43 -8.88
N SER A 92 0.13 12.95 -8.49
CA SER A 92 -0.46 14.14 -9.12
C SER A 92 0.45 15.35 -8.90
N PRO A 93 0.63 16.25 -9.89
CA PRO A 93 1.43 17.45 -9.71
C PRO A 93 0.80 18.47 -8.74
N ASP A 94 -0.53 18.42 -8.56
CA ASP A 94 -1.27 19.47 -7.85
C ASP A 94 -1.78 19.03 -6.47
N ALA A 95 -1.63 17.74 -6.10
CA ALA A 95 -2.18 17.20 -4.86
C ALA A 95 -1.36 16.02 -4.33
N GLU A 96 -1.52 15.73 -3.04
CA GLU A 96 -0.95 14.54 -2.39
C GLU A 96 -1.81 13.30 -2.71
N VAL A 97 -1.91 13.00 -4.00
CA VAL A 97 -2.70 11.92 -4.56
C VAL A 97 -1.86 11.18 -5.59
N TRP A 98 -1.96 9.86 -5.61
CA TRP A 98 -1.33 8.99 -6.62
C TRP A 98 -2.43 8.33 -7.44
N GLU A 99 -2.38 8.53 -8.74
CA GLU A 99 -3.44 8.11 -9.68
C GLU A 99 -2.87 7.73 -11.05
N GLY A 100 -3.73 7.50 -12.03
CA GLY A 100 -3.35 7.13 -13.40
C GLY A 100 -2.96 5.67 -13.57
N GLY A 101 -2.94 4.89 -12.49
CA GLY A 101 -2.71 3.46 -12.50
C GLY A 101 -3.98 2.63 -12.40
N LYS A 102 -3.79 1.32 -12.23
CA LYS A 102 -4.85 0.33 -12.08
C LYS A 102 -4.67 -0.51 -10.83
N ILE A 103 -5.80 -0.92 -10.25
CA ILE A 103 -5.84 -1.93 -9.19
C ILE A 103 -6.67 -3.13 -9.67
N LEU A 104 -6.10 -4.32 -9.52
CA LEU A 104 -6.75 -5.60 -9.84
C LEU A 104 -7.46 -6.14 -8.61
N ASP A 105 -8.69 -6.60 -8.80
CA ASP A 105 -9.37 -7.48 -7.86
C ASP A 105 -9.19 -8.94 -8.31
N PRO A 106 -8.38 -9.76 -7.62
CA PRO A 106 -8.16 -11.14 -8.02
C PRO A 106 -9.38 -12.04 -7.88
N GLU A 107 -10.41 -11.64 -7.13
CA GLU A 107 -11.62 -12.42 -6.91
C GLU A 107 -12.53 -12.40 -8.13
N ASN A 108 -12.56 -11.30 -8.87
CA ASN A 108 -13.37 -11.17 -10.08
C ASN A 108 -12.56 -10.93 -11.36
N GLY A 109 -11.25 -10.77 -11.26
CA GLY A 109 -10.35 -10.54 -12.39
C GLY A 109 -10.43 -9.16 -13.03
N LYS A 110 -11.21 -8.24 -12.45
CA LYS A 110 -11.37 -6.88 -13.00
C LYS A 110 -10.29 -5.94 -12.52
N SER A 111 -9.87 -5.06 -13.41
CA SER A 111 -8.97 -3.94 -13.11
C SER A 111 -9.74 -2.63 -13.09
N TYR A 112 -9.50 -1.85 -12.05
CA TYR A 112 -10.16 -0.58 -11.80
C TYR A 112 -9.16 0.56 -11.93
N SER A 113 -9.63 1.74 -12.33
CA SER A 113 -8.83 2.96 -12.24
C SER A 113 -8.53 3.27 -10.78
N LEU A 114 -7.27 3.54 -10.46
CA LEU A 114 -6.78 3.66 -9.09
C LEU A 114 -6.55 5.12 -8.70
N LYS A 115 -6.96 5.46 -7.49
CA LYS A 115 -6.59 6.68 -6.80
C LYS A 115 -6.23 6.35 -5.36
N MET A 116 -5.04 6.76 -4.92
CA MET A 116 -4.55 6.56 -3.56
C MET A 116 -4.28 7.91 -2.90
N THR A 117 -4.83 8.10 -1.70
CA THR A 117 -4.66 9.33 -0.93
C THR A 117 -4.24 8.98 0.49
N PRO A 118 -2.98 9.16 0.85
CA PRO A 118 -2.54 9.02 2.24
C PRO A 118 -3.26 10.05 3.12
N ILE A 119 -3.71 9.62 4.28
CA ILE A 119 -4.42 10.43 5.26
C ILE A 119 -3.84 10.19 6.66
N GLU A 120 -4.22 11.02 7.62
CA GLU A 120 -3.78 10.91 9.02
C GLU A 120 -2.25 10.83 9.15
N GLY A 121 -1.53 11.72 8.46
CA GLY A 121 -0.07 11.74 8.49
C GLY A 121 0.60 10.50 7.87
N GLY A 122 -0.08 9.82 6.96
CA GLY A 122 0.40 8.60 6.31
C GLY A 122 0.15 7.31 7.10
N LYS A 123 -0.58 7.37 8.20
CA LYS A 123 -0.97 6.19 8.99
C LYS A 123 -2.05 5.35 8.31
N LYS A 124 -2.89 6.01 7.52
CA LYS A 124 -3.95 5.39 6.72
C LYS A 124 -3.88 5.89 5.28
N MET A 125 -4.57 5.19 4.41
CA MET A 125 -4.66 5.55 3.00
C MET A 125 -6.04 5.21 2.47
N GLU A 126 -6.68 6.19 1.82
CA GLU A 126 -7.85 5.92 1.02
C GLU A 126 -7.42 5.33 -0.32
N VAL A 127 -7.99 4.19 -0.66
CA VAL A 127 -7.74 3.47 -1.92
C VAL A 127 -9.07 3.39 -2.67
N ARG A 128 -9.16 4.14 -3.76
CA ARG A 128 -10.36 4.18 -4.60
C ARG A 128 -10.12 3.44 -5.91
N GLY A 129 -10.95 2.43 -6.17
CA GLY A 129 -11.07 1.78 -7.45
C GLY A 129 -12.33 2.25 -8.18
N SER A 130 -12.26 2.55 -9.47
CA SER A 130 -13.41 3.02 -10.23
C SER A 130 -13.45 2.50 -11.66
N ILE A 131 -14.67 2.37 -12.19
CA ILE A 131 -14.97 2.13 -13.60
C ILE A 131 -15.99 3.19 -14.02
N GLY A 132 -15.59 4.09 -14.94
CA GLY A 132 -16.43 5.23 -15.32
C GLY A 132 -16.83 6.08 -14.12
N PRO A 133 -18.13 6.45 -13.96
CA PRO A 133 -18.60 7.27 -12.84
C PRO A 133 -18.74 6.47 -11.52
N PHE A 134 -18.64 5.14 -11.59
CA PHE A 134 -18.82 4.26 -10.43
C PHE A 134 -17.49 3.94 -9.79
N GLY A 135 -17.44 4.04 -8.46
CA GLY A 135 -16.24 3.73 -7.72
C GLY A 135 -16.53 3.38 -6.28
N ARG A 136 -15.53 2.79 -5.63
CA ARG A 136 -15.56 2.38 -4.24
C ARG A 136 -14.26 2.77 -3.56
N THR A 137 -14.34 3.34 -2.38
CA THR A 137 -13.19 3.74 -1.58
C THR A 137 -13.08 2.85 -0.37
N GLN A 138 -11.89 2.27 -0.19
CA GLN A 138 -11.51 1.54 1.01
C GLN A 138 -10.47 2.33 1.78
N THR A 139 -10.43 2.15 3.10
CA THR A 139 -9.36 2.69 3.93
C THR A 139 -8.41 1.57 4.32
N TRP A 140 -7.15 1.69 3.91
CA TRP A 140 -6.08 0.78 4.31
C TRP A 140 -5.29 1.38 5.47
N VAL A 141 -4.75 0.52 6.31
CA VAL A 141 -3.94 0.91 7.47
C VAL A 141 -2.47 0.58 7.20
N ARG A 142 -1.58 1.52 7.49
CA ARG A 142 -0.14 1.29 7.34
C ARG A 142 0.35 0.27 8.38
N VAL A 143 1.08 -0.72 7.90
CA VAL A 143 1.79 -1.72 8.73
C VAL A 143 3.24 -1.30 8.93
N GLN A 144 3.87 -0.81 7.85
CA GLN A 144 5.24 -0.31 7.85
C GLN A 144 5.44 0.87 6.92
#